data_6c9577601d681e4922ede801fc14e1b9
#
_entry.id   6c9577601d681e4922ede801fc14e1b9
#
_cell.length_a   1.000
_cell.length_b   1.000
_cell.length_c   1.000
_cell.angle_alpha   90.00
_cell.angle_beta   90.00
_cell.angle_gamma   90.00
#
_symmetry.space_group_name_H-M   'P 1'
#
loop_
_entity.id
_entity.type
_entity.pdbx_description
1 polymer ?
#
loop_
_entity_poly.entity_id
_entity_poly.type
_entity_poly.pdbx_seq_one_letter_code
_entity_poly.pdbx_strand_id
1 'polypeptide(L)'
;MVTFIASIVLLIVGYIVYGKVVERIFGINDQNPTPAYTNNDGLDYMPMSWWKASLIQLLNIAGTGPIFGAIMGALYGPVAFIWIVVGCIFAGAVHDYFSGMVSLRHNGAQFPTIVGKYLGENLKYITTIVSIFLMVLVAAAFTAAPAQLLTQITPLNFTTWLLIIFVYLVLAAVLPINKVIGRVYPIFGAILIFMAVSIGIGLFFFDYSIPNLTLSNLHPGEMPIWPLLMVTISCGAISGFHSTQSPILARTLKKESEGRKVFYGAMIGEGVIAMIWAAAGMTFFGSTGALQTALNAGGPAGVVNEISLTTLGTFGGILAILGIVVLPITTGDTALRSSRMMLAELLTQITKKDFKGKGKLALLIIPIAGPALYLSTIDYSFLWRYVGGSNQIVAAVMLWTAAMYLLKNNKFHWICSIPALFMTAVVSTYWFYAPEGFNLSYGISLILGMVIWLAVLAWFVRQLIKHKAAGNNEDSDVKAG
;
A
#
# COMPACT_ATOMS: atom_id res chain seq x y z
N MET A 1 0.35 20.35 -18.24
CA MET A 1 1.63 20.69 -17.57
C MET A 1 1.44 21.36 -16.21
N VAL A 2 0.72 22.45 -16.08
CA VAL A 2 0.52 23.18 -14.81
C VAL A 2 -0.05 22.29 -13.72
N THR A 3 -1.11 21.51 -14.01
CA THR A 3 -1.73 20.60 -13.04
C THR A 3 -0.77 19.54 -12.52
N PHE A 4 0.06 18.97 -13.40
CA PHE A 4 1.05 17.96 -13.00
C PHE A 4 2.09 18.53 -12.02
N ILE A 5 2.68 19.69 -12.35
CA ILE A 5 3.65 20.37 -11.48
C ILE A 5 3.00 20.76 -10.15
N ALA A 6 1.79 21.34 -10.18
CA ALA A 6 1.04 21.69 -8.97
C ALA A 6 0.77 20.45 -8.10
N SER A 7 0.45 19.31 -8.69
CA SER A 7 0.23 18.04 -7.97
C SER A 7 1.48 17.56 -7.26
N ILE A 8 2.64 17.58 -7.91
CA ILE A 8 3.94 17.25 -7.28
C ILE A 8 4.25 18.19 -6.12
N VAL A 9 4.07 19.51 -6.34
CA VAL A 9 4.29 20.53 -5.29
C VAL A 9 3.34 20.29 -4.11
N LEU A 10 2.07 20.00 -4.35
CA LEU A 10 1.09 19.72 -3.30
C LEU A 10 1.46 18.46 -2.49
N LEU A 11 1.95 17.39 -3.11
CA LEU A 11 2.45 16.21 -2.40
C LEU A 11 3.61 16.58 -1.46
N ILE A 12 4.58 17.36 -1.94
CA ILE A 12 5.73 17.80 -1.12
C ILE A 12 5.26 18.72 0.03
N VAL A 13 4.37 19.67 -0.25
CA VAL A 13 3.77 20.56 0.77
C VAL A 13 2.97 19.74 1.78
N GLY A 14 2.23 18.74 1.34
CA GLY A 14 1.51 17.79 2.20
C GLY A 14 2.45 17.10 3.19
N TYR A 15 3.61 16.62 2.72
CA TYR A 15 4.63 16.06 3.62
C TYR A 15 5.14 17.06 4.65
N ILE A 16 5.46 18.29 4.21
CA ILE A 16 6.08 19.31 5.06
C ILE A 16 5.07 19.86 6.08
N VAL A 17 3.83 20.12 5.67
CA VAL A 17 2.82 20.80 6.49
C VAL A 17 1.93 19.77 7.19
N TYR A 18 1.16 18.99 6.43
CA TYR A 18 0.17 18.08 6.99
C TYR A 18 0.82 16.90 7.73
N GLY A 19 1.95 16.39 7.23
CA GLY A 19 2.73 15.38 7.94
C GLY A 19 3.19 15.82 9.34
N LYS A 20 3.53 17.09 9.55
CA LYS A 20 3.82 17.65 10.88
C LYS A 20 2.58 17.73 11.78
N VAL A 21 1.42 18.03 11.20
CA VAL A 21 0.14 18.03 11.94
C VAL A 21 -0.19 16.62 12.43
N VAL A 22 -0.06 15.61 11.55
CA VAL A 22 -0.27 14.20 11.88
C VAL A 22 0.66 13.74 13.01
N GLU A 23 1.95 14.06 12.90
CA GLU A 23 2.97 13.76 13.90
C GLU A 23 2.65 14.41 15.26
N ARG A 24 2.22 15.68 15.26
CA ARG A 24 1.82 16.41 16.46
C ARG A 24 0.58 15.80 17.12
N ILE A 25 -0.43 15.41 16.35
CA ILE A 25 -1.64 14.76 16.85
C ILE A 25 -1.30 13.39 17.46
N PHE A 26 -0.41 12.63 16.84
CA PHE A 26 0.07 11.37 17.41
C PHE A 26 0.78 11.61 18.76
N GLY A 27 1.54 12.71 18.89
CA GLY A 27 2.29 13.06 20.10
C GLY A 27 3.46 12.10 20.30
N ILE A 28 4.50 12.26 19.49
CA ILE A 28 5.76 11.50 19.58
C ILE A 28 6.48 11.78 20.88
N ASN A 29 7.19 10.77 21.40
CA ASN A 29 8.06 10.89 22.56
C ASN A 29 9.32 10.04 22.34
N ASP A 30 10.45 10.69 22.08
CA ASP A 30 11.74 10.01 21.83
C ASP A 30 12.37 9.40 23.09
N GLN A 31 11.80 9.63 24.28
CA GLN A 31 12.20 8.96 25.51
C GLN A 31 11.65 7.53 25.61
N ASN A 32 10.61 7.21 24.83
CA ASN A 32 10.07 5.85 24.79
C ASN A 32 11.08 4.92 24.10
N PRO A 33 11.49 3.83 24.76
CA PRO A 33 12.36 2.83 24.11
C PRO A 33 11.60 2.15 22.98
N THR A 34 12.22 2.06 21.83
CA THR A 34 11.60 1.40 20.66
C THR A 34 11.82 -0.11 20.67
N PRO A 35 10.95 -0.89 20.01
CA PRO A 35 11.08 -2.34 19.89
C PRO A 35 12.42 -2.80 19.29
N ALA A 36 13.05 -1.95 18.48
CA ALA A 36 14.37 -2.21 17.90
C ALA A 36 15.44 -2.49 18.96
N TYR A 37 15.29 -1.89 20.15
CA TYR A 37 16.22 -2.08 21.28
C TYR A 37 15.67 -3.05 22.34
N THR A 38 14.39 -2.92 22.71
CA THR A 38 13.80 -3.73 23.78
C THR A 38 13.59 -5.20 23.40
N ASN A 39 13.37 -5.49 22.12
CA ASN A 39 13.07 -6.82 21.62
C ASN A 39 14.12 -7.31 20.60
N ASN A 40 15.33 -6.75 20.64
CA ASN A 40 16.37 -7.04 19.65
C ASN A 40 16.66 -8.55 19.58
N ASP A 41 16.41 -9.17 18.43
CA ASP A 41 16.65 -10.59 18.15
C ASP A 41 17.69 -10.81 17.02
N GLY A 42 18.19 -9.71 16.42
CA GLY A 42 19.12 -9.75 15.30
C GLY A 42 18.52 -10.34 14.00
N LEU A 43 17.21 -10.54 13.96
CA LEU A 43 16.50 -11.12 12.81
C LEU A 43 15.47 -10.14 12.23
N ASP A 44 14.43 -9.82 13.01
CA ASP A 44 13.33 -8.95 12.64
C ASP A 44 13.35 -7.64 13.47
N TYR A 45 13.90 -7.67 14.68
CA TYR A 45 14.06 -6.53 15.58
C TYR A 45 15.52 -6.09 15.64
N MET A 46 15.83 -4.94 15.03
CA MET A 46 17.20 -4.41 15.03
C MET A 46 17.23 -2.92 14.68
N PRO A 47 18.04 -2.10 15.37
CA PRO A 47 18.09 -0.68 15.09
C PRO A 47 18.70 -0.39 13.72
N MET A 48 18.00 0.41 12.92
CA MET A 48 18.41 0.82 11.58
C MET A 48 18.42 2.35 11.48
N SER A 49 19.26 2.92 10.60
CA SER A 49 19.22 4.35 10.34
C SER A 49 17.95 4.74 9.59
N TRP A 50 17.36 5.89 9.91
CA TRP A 50 16.10 6.34 9.35
C TRP A 50 16.09 6.37 7.81
N TRP A 51 17.20 6.78 7.16
CA TRP A 51 17.26 6.84 5.70
C TRP A 51 17.18 5.45 5.05
N LYS A 52 17.82 4.43 5.66
CA LYS A 52 17.67 3.04 5.21
C LYS A 52 16.27 2.53 5.45
N ALA A 53 15.70 2.79 6.63
CA ALA A 53 14.34 2.41 6.95
C ALA A 53 13.33 3.07 6.00
N SER A 54 13.48 4.36 5.66
CA SER A 54 12.64 5.07 4.69
C SER A 54 12.74 4.47 3.29
N LEU A 55 13.96 4.16 2.84
CA LEU A 55 14.19 3.56 1.53
C LEU A 55 13.60 2.15 1.44
N ILE A 56 13.80 1.35 2.49
CA ILE A 56 13.22 -0.01 2.58
C ILE A 56 11.68 0.08 2.63
N GLN A 57 11.13 1.00 3.41
CA GLN A 57 9.68 1.21 3.45
C GLN A 57 9.15 1.55 2.06
N LEU A 58 9.74 2.52 1.37
CA LEU A 58 9.34 2.88 0.01
C LEU A 58 9.40 1.69 -0.94
N LEU A 59 10.49 0.92 -0.94
CA LEU A 59 10.64 -0.26 -1.79
C LEU A 59 9.66 -1.39 -1.42
N ASN A 60 9.26 -1.50 -0.15
CA ASN A 60 8.30 -2.50 0.29
C ASN A 60 6.86 -2.15 -0.10
N ILE A 61 6.49 -0.86 -0.07
CA ILE A 61 5.14 -0.42 -0.38
C ILE A 61 4.91 -0.20 -1.88
N ALA A 62 5.90 0.35 -2.57
CA ALA A 62 5.82 0.74 -3.97
C ALA A 62 6.01 -0.46 -4.94
N GLY A 63 5.20 -1.50 -4.83
CA GLY A 63 5.19 -2.60 -5.80
C GLY A 63 4.86 -2.16 -7.24
N THR A 64 4.18 -2.97 -8.01
CA THR A 64 3.70 -2.57 -9.35
C THR A 64 2.54 -1.57 -9.30
N GLY A 65 1.90 -1.42 -8.12
CA GLY A 65 0.69 -0.62 -7.94
C GLY A 65 0.80 0.85 -8.34
N PRO A 66 1.78 1.62 -7.86
CA PRO A 66 1.93 3.03 -8.22
C PRO A 66 2.32 3.24 -9.69
N ILE A 67 2.73 2.19 -10.39
CA ILE A 67 3.06 2.23 -11.82
C ILE A 67 1.87 1.73 -12.63
N PHE A 68 1.52 0.47 -12.50
CA PHE A 68 0.47 -0.17 -13.30
C PHE A 68 -0.92 0.39 -12.98
N GLY A 69 -1.23 0.58 -11.68
CA GLY A 69 -2.49 1.18 -11.25
C GLY A 69 -2.62 2.63 -11.71
N ALA A 70 -1.53 3.40 -11.68
CA ALA A 70 -1.53 4.77 -12.17
C ALA A 70 -1.73 4.85 -13.70
N ILE A 71 -1.08 3.98 -14.47
CA ILE A 71 -1.29 3.87 -15.93
C ILE A 71 -2.74 3.50 -16.24
N MET A 72 -3.29 2.49 -15.57
CA MET A 72 -4.70 2.11 -15.75
C MET A 72 -5.65 3.23 -15.33
N GLY A 73 -5.34 3.93 -14.23
CA GLY A 73 -6.10 5.10 -13.78
C GLY A 73 -6.02 6.30 -14.71
N ALA A 74 -4.96 6.40 -15.54
CA ALA A 74 -4.83 7.43 -16.57
C ALA A 74 -5.93 7.37 -17.63
N LEU A 75 -6.62 6.23 -17.79
CA LEU A 75 -7.79 6.11 -18.65
C LEU A 75 -8.94 7.04 -18.24
N TYR A 76 -9.05 7.38 -16.96
CA TYR A 76 -10.05 8.34 -16.47
C TYR A 76 -9.68 9.80 -16.77
N GLY A 77 -8.45 10.05 -17.27
CA GLY A 77 -7.95 11.37 -17.54
C GLY A 77 -7.45 12.11 -16.29
N PRO A 78 -7.31 13.45 -16.35
CA PRO A 78 -6.64 14.27 -15.31
C PRO A 78 -7.33 14.26 -13.93
N VAL A 79 -8.56 13.78 -13.81
CA VAL A 79 -9.23 13.58 -12.50
C VAL A 79 -8.44 12.60 -11.62
N ALA A 80 -7.65 11.70 -12.22
CA ALA A 80 -6.74 10.80 -11.51
C ALA A 80 -5.71 11.56 -10.67
N PHE A 81 -5.25 12.74 -11.10
CA PHE A 81 -4.30 13.58 -10.34
C PHE A 81 -4.90 14.03 -9.00
N ILE A 82 -6.19 14.39 -8.99
CA ILE A 82 -6.87 14.77 -7.74
C ILE A 82 -6.85 13.62 -6.76
N TRP A 83 -7.21 12.42 -7.21
CA TRP A 83 -7.25 11.27 -6.34
C TRP A 83 -5.86 10.90 -5.81
N ILE A 84 -4.83 10.93 -6.63
CA ILE A 84 -3.46 10.69 -6.17
C ILE A 84 -3.06 11.71 -5.10
N VAL A 85 -3.28 13.02 -5.33
CA VAL A 85 -2.89 14.08 -4.38
C VAL A 85 -3.68 13.99 -3.08
N VAL A 86 -5.01 14.02 -3.18
CA VAL A 86 -5.89 14.07 -2.00
C VAL A 86 -5.84 12.73 -1.24
N GLY A 87 -5.92 11.62 -1.95
CA GLY A 87 -5.85 10.28 -1.38
C GLY A 87 -4.50 10.03 -0.69
N CYS A 88 -3.39 10.38 -1.34
CA CYS A 88 -2.06 10.19 -0.78
C CYS A 88 -1.84 11.03 0.49
N ILE A 89 -2.12 12.35 0.46
CA ILE A 89 -1.85 13.24 1.60
C ILE A 89 -2.76 12.94 2.79
N PHE A 90 -4.08 12.86 2.56
CA PHE A 90 -5.08 12.85 3.64
C PHE A 90 -5.54 11.45 4.06
N ALA A 91 -5.32 10.44 3.22
CA ALA A 91 -5.69 9.07 3.52
C ALA A 91 -4.47 8.14 3.59
N GLY A 92 -3.71 7.96 2.51
CA GLY A 92 -2.63 6.99 2.43
C GLY A 92 -1.47 7.26 3.37
N ALA A 93 -0.94 8.48 3.38
CA ALA A 93 0.19 8.83 4.25
C ALA A 93 -0.22 8.88 5.75
N VAL A 94 -1.48 9.21 6.04
CA VAL A 94 -2.05 9.08 7.39
C VAL A 94 -2.17 7.61 7.78
N HIS A 95 -2.73 6.78 6.90
CA HIS A 95 -2.85 5.33 7.08
C HIS A 95 -1.49 4.70 7.40
N ASP A 96 -0.47 4.97 6.59
CA ASP A 96 0.86 4.40 6.74
C ASP A 96 1.55 4.87 8.01
N TYR A 97 1.43 6.15 8.32
CA TYR A 97 1.97 6.72 9.55
C TYR A 97 1.38 6.05 10.79
N PHE A 98 0.04 5.96 10.89
CA PHE A 98 -0.60 5.33 12.04
C PHE A 98 -0.36 3.82 12.08
N SER A 99 -0.33 3.15 10.94
CA SER A 99 0.00 1.73 10.86
C SER A 99 1.37 1.45 11.48
N GLY A 100 2.41 2.20 11.08
CA GLY A 100 3.76 2.05 11.60
C GLY A 100 3.88 2.49 13.07
N MET A 101 3.38 3.67 13.41
CA MET A 101 3.56 4.26 14.74
C MET A 101 2.74 3.56 15.83
N VAL A 102 1.52 3.11 15.52
CA VAL A 102 0.74 2.31 16.46
C VAL A 102 1.38 0.95 16.66
N SER A 103 1.88 0.32 15.59
CA SER A 103 2.67 -0.92 15.70
C SER A 103 3.91 -0.72 16.58
N LEU A 104 4.67 0.35 16.39
CA LEU A 104 5.85 0.68 17.19
C LEU A 104 5.51 0.75 18.68
N ARG A 105 4.43 1.44 19.07
CA ARG A 105 3.96 1.52 20.47
C ARG A 105 3.37 0.21 21.01
N HIS A 106 3.11 -0.75 20.16
CA HIS A 106 2.65 -2.09 20.51
C HIS A 106 3.72 -3.16 20.25
N ASN A 107 4.98 -2.83 20.51
CA ASN A 107 6.13 -3.75 20.40
C ASN A 107 6.29 -4.35 19.00
N GLY A 108 5.96 -3.61 17.95
CA GLY A 108 6.03 -4.09 16.58
C GLY A 108 4.97 -5.13 16.22
N ALA A 109 3.82 -5.13 16.91
CA ALA A 109 2.72 -6.05 16.64
C ALA A 109 2.22 -5.95 15.20
N GLN A 110 1.82 -7.10 14.63
CA GLN A 110 1.23 -7.15 13.31
C GLN A 110 -0.14 -6.46 13.26
N PHE A 111 -0.53 -5.98 12.09
CA PHE A 111 -1.76 -5.24 11.87
C PHE A 111 -3.02 -5.91 12.46
N PRO A 112 -3.30 -7.22 12.25
CA PRO A 112 -4.49 -7.84 12.80
C PRO A 112 -4.50 -7.87 14.34
N THR A 113 -3.35 -7.98 14.99
CA THR A 113 -3.25 -7.93 16.45
C THR A 113 -3.64 -6.54 16.99
N ILE A 114 -3.26 -5.47 16.28
CA ILE A 114 -3.67 -4.11 16.60
C ILE A 114 -5.18 -3.93 16.38
N VAL A 115 -5.73 -4.46 15.30
CA VAL A 115 -7.19 -4.48 15.03
C VAL A 115 -7.93 -5.11 16.21
N GLY A 116 -7.47 -6.27 16.70
CA GLY A 116 -8.08 -6.93 17.85
C GLY A 116 -8.16 -6.04 19.10
N LYS A 117 -7.09 -5.28 19.37
CA LYS A 117 -7.03 -4.39 20.52
C LYS A 117 -8.02 -3.22 20.45
N TYR A 118 -8.27 -2.69 19.27
CA TYR A 118 -9.06 -1.47 19.10
C TYR A 118 -10.48 -1.70 18.57
N LEU A 119 -10.68 -2.73 17.73
CA LEU A 119 -11.95 -3.04 17.09
C LEU A 119 -12.59 -4.35 17.57
N GLY A 120 -11.84 -5.18 18.34
CA GLY A 120 -12.32 -6.40 18.96
C GLY A 120 -11.80 -7.70 18.33
N GLU A 121 -11.80 -8.77 19.13
CA GLU A 121 -11.17 -10.05 18.77
C GLU A 121 -11.79 -10.73 17.54
N ASN A 122 -13.10 -10.62 17.33
CA ASN A 122 -13.74 -11.21 16.15
C ASN A 122 -13.21 -10.59 14.86
N LEU A 123 -13.05 -9.26 14.85
CA LEU A 123 -12.52 -8.56 13.66
C LEU A 123 -11.04 -8.86 13.45
N LYS A 124 -10.28 -9.14 14.51
CA LYS A 124 -8.90 -9.60 14.40
C LYS A 124 -8.77 -10.89 13.58
N TYR A 125 -9.59 -11.91 13.88
CA TYR A 125 -9.52 -13.18 13.13
C TYR A 125 -9.91 -12.99 11.66
N ILE A 126 -10.99 -12.24 11.40
CA ILE A 126 -11.41 -11.92 10.03
C ILE A 126 -10.27 -11.17 9.31
N THR A 127 -9.73 -10.14 9.93
CA THR A 127 -8.64 -9.33 9.34
C THR A 127 -7.38 -10.17 9.12
N THR A 128 -7.06 -11.11 10.01
CA THR A 128 -5.90 -12.01 9.82
C THR A 128 -6.08 -12.85 8.56
N ILE A 129 -7.25 -13.47 8.38
CA ILE A 129 -7.53 -14.30 7.21
C ILE A 129 -7.50 -13.47 5.94
N VAL A 130 -8.18 -12.31 5.92
CA VAL A 130 -8.20 -11.40 4.77
C VAL A 130 -6.79 -10.89 4.44
N SER A 131 -5.99 -10.55 5.46
CA SER A 131 -4.61 -10.07 5.24
C SER A 131 -3.70 -11.18 4.70
N ILE A 132 -3.78 -12.40 5.22
CA ILE A 132 -2.99 -13.54 4.70
C ILE A 132 -3.40 -13.83 3.25
N PHE A 133 -4.69 -13.84 2.96
CA PHE A 133 -5.19 -14.03 1.60
C PHE A 133 -4.69 -12.93 0.65
N LEU A 134 -4.79 -11.66 1.05
CA LEU A 134 -4.25 -10.54 0.30
C LEU A 134 -2.74 -10.71 0.04
N MET A 135 -1.96 -11.11 1.05
CA MET A 135 -0.51 -11.30 0.89
C MET A 135 -0.16 -12.43 -0.07
N VAL A 136 -0.95 -13.50 -0.09
CA VAL A 136 -0.80 -14.60 -1.05
C VAL A 136 -1.07 -14.11 -2.47
N LEU A 137 -2.14 -13.33 -2.69
CA LEU A 137 -2.45 -12.72 -3.98
C LEU A 137 -1.35 -11.73 -4.43
N VAL A 138 -0.87 -10.90 -3.51
CA VAL A 138 0.23 -9.95 -3.77
C VAL A 138 1.50 -10.70 -4.14
N ALA A 139 1.89 -11.74 -3.40
CA ALA A 139 3.06 -12.54 -3.71
C ALA A 139 2.94 -13.20 -5.10
N ALA A 140 1.75 -13.69 -5.47
CA ALA A 140 1.49 -14.25 -6.79
C ALA A 140 1.62 -13.20 -7.90
N ALA A 141 0.92 -12.06 -7.77
CA ALA A 141 0.95 -10.98 -8.76
C ALA A 141 2.36 -10.39 -8.92
N PHE A 142 3.10 -10.26 -7.80
CA PHE A 142 4.44 -9.68 -7.77
C PHE A 142 5.56 -10.70 -8.08
N THR A 143 5.21 -11.95 -8.30
CA THR A 143 6.06 -12.93 -8.97
C THR A 143 5.82 -12.89 -10.48
N ALA A 144 4.56 -12.82 -10.92
CA ALA A 144 4.19 -12.84 -12.32
C ALA A 144 4.59 -11.57 -13.08
N ALA A 145 4.35 -10.38 -12.52
CA ALA A 145 4.61 -9.11 -13.20
C ALA A 145 6.10 -8.90 -13.61
N PRO A 146 7.09 -9.07 -12.72
CA PRO A 146 8.49 -8.96 -13.11
C PRO A 146 8.92 -10.08 -14.06
N ALA A 147 8.34 -11.29 -13.96
CA ALA A 147 8.61 -12.36 -14.91
C ALA A 147 8.14 -12.00 -16.34
N GLN A 148 6.96 -11.36 -16.47
CA GLN A 148 6.47 -10.85 -17.75
C GLN A 148 7.39 -9.76 -18.32
N LEU A 149 7.81 -8.80 -17.52
CA LEU A 149 8.73 -7.74 -17.95
C LEU A 149 10.08 -8.30 -18.43
N LEU A 150 10.67 -9.21 -17.64
CA LEU A 150 11.97 -9.80 -17.95
C LEU A 150 11.93 -10.68 -19.22
N THR A 151 10.81 -11.32 -19.52
CA THR A 151 10.61 -12.09 -20.75
C THR A 151 10.68 -11.20 -22.00
N GLN A 152 10.32 -9.92 -21.88
CA GLN A 152 10.35 -8.98 -23.03
C GLN A 152 11.77 -8.47 -23.33
N ILE A 153 12.69 -8.47 -22.36
CA ILE A 153 14.04 -7.91 -22.51
C ILE A 153 15.15 -8.96 -22.44
N THR A 154 14.82 -10.24 -22.26
CA THR A 154 15.77 -11.33 -22.15
C THR A 154 15.33 -12.56 -22.98
N PRO A 155 16.23 -13.49 -23.33
CA PRO A 155 15.89 -14.69 -24.08
C PRO A 155 15.20 -15.79 -23.27
N LEU A 156 15.07 -15.64 -21.95
CA LEU A 156 14.43 -16.64 -21.07
C LEU A 156 12.92 -16.52 -21.13
N ASN A 157 12.22 -17.66 -21.06
CA ASN A 157 10.77 -17.69 -21.06
C ASN A 157 10.15 -17.31 -19.71
N PHE A 158 8.86 -17.05 -19.71
CA PHE A 158 8.08 -16.64 -18.53
C PHE A 158 8.20 -17.62 -17.37
N THR A 159 8.07 -18.94 -17.61
CA THR A 159 8.13 -19.96 -16.56
C THR A 159 9.49 -19.98 -15.87
N THR A 160 10.57 -19.83 -16.63
CA THR A 160 11.93 -19.78 -16.08
C THR A 160 12.10 -18.59 -15.16
N TRP A 161 11.70 -17.38 -15.60
CA TRP A 161 11.77 -16.19 -14.77
C TRP A 161 10.87 -16.28 -13.54
N LEU A 162 9.66 -16.79 -13.71
CA LEU A 162 8.72 -16.99 -12.61
C LEU A 162 9.33 -17.87 -11.53
N LEU A 163 9.94 -18.99 -11.88
CA LEU A 163 10.58 -19.90 -10.91
C LEU A 163 11.79 -19.26 -10.23
N ILE A 164 12.65 -18.56 -10.99
CA ILE A 164 13.83 -17.86 -10.44
C ILE A 164 13.38 -16.83 -9.40
N ILE A 165 12.40 -15.99 -9.74
CA ILE A 165 11.88 -14.95 -8.85
C ILE A 165 11.21 -15.58 -7.63
N PHE A 166 10.38 -16.60 -7.83
CA PHE A 166 9.67 -17.26 -6.73
C PHE A 166 10.63 -17.90 -5.73
N VAL A 167 11.66 -18.60 -6.20
CA VAL A 167 12.72 -19.17 -5.32
C VAL A 167 13.41 -18.06 -4.52
N TYR A 168 13.73 -16.93 -5.18
CA TYR A 168 14.28 -15.78 -4.48
C TYR A 168 13.34 -15.28 -3.37
N LEU A 169 12.05 -15.07 -3.67
CA LEU A 169 11.06 -14.57 -2.70
C LEU A 169 10.94 -15.48 -1.48
N VAL A 170 10.89 -16.79 -1.69
CA VAL A 170 10.82 -17.78 -0.59
C VAL A 170 12.10 -17.73 0.27
N LEU A 171 13.28 -17.69 -0.36
CA LEU A 171 14.55 -17.56 0.37
C LEU A 171 14.63 -16.25 1.16
N ALA A 172 14.26 -15.14 0.53
CA ALA A 172 14.27 -13.81 1.17
C ALA A 172 13.29 -13.74 2.35
N ALA A 173 12.13 -14.38 2.26
CA ALA A 173 11.15 -14.42 3.35
C ALA A 173 11.65 -15.20 4.59
N VAL A 174 12.60 -16.12 4.44
CA VAL A 174 13.14 -16.94 5.55
C VAL A 174 14.42 -16.36 6.14
N LEU A 175 15.24 -15.70 5.32
CA LEU A 175 16.53 -15.17 5.72
C LEU A 175 16.42 -13.90 6.61
N PRO A 176 17.44 -13.59 7.45
CA PRO A 176 17.46 -12.37 8.24
C PRO A 176 17.37 -11.10 7.37
N ILE A 177 16.53 -10.16 7.81
CA ILE A 177 16.21 -8.93 7.07
C ILE A 177 17.45 -8.10 6.68
N ASN A 178 18.44 -8.00 7.55
CA ASN A 178 19.64 -7.19 7.29
C ASN A 178 20.63 -7.81 6.29
N LYS A 179 20.62 -9.13 6.10
CA LYS A 179 21.56 -9.79 5.18
C LYS A 179 21.16 -9.62 3.72
N VAL A 180 19.88 -9.69 3.42
CA VAL A 180 19.31 -9.56 2.06
C VAL A 180 18.89 -8.11 1.83
N ILE A 181 17.97 -7.63 2.62
CA ILE A 181 17.34 -6.31 2.48
C ILE A 181 18.35 -5.19 2.73
N GLY A 182 19.12 -5.25 3.82
CA GLY A 182 20.02 -4.16 4.22
C GLY A 182 21.20 -3.89 3.28
N ARG A 183 21.58 -4.85 2.40
CA ARG A 183 22.68 -4.69 1.45
C ARG A 183 22.21 -4.42 0.02
N VAL A 184 21.16 -5.07 -0.41
CA VAL A 184 20.68 -5.05 -1.80
C VAL A 184 19.73 -3.87 -2.04
N TYR A 185 18.88 -3.52 -1.07
CA TYR A 185 17.90 -2.47 -1.22
C TYR A 185 18.45 -1.06 -1.48
N PRO A 186 19.61 -0.63 -0.96
CA PRO A 186 20.17 0.67 -1.37
C PRO A 186 20.45 0.78 -2.86
N ILE A 187 20.89 -0.32 -3.50
CA ILE A 187 21.10 -0.37 -4.96
C ILE A 187 19.75 -0.29 -5.68
N PHE A 188 18.77 -1.06 -5.22
CA PHE A 188 17.41 -1.08 -5.77
C PHE A 188 16.74 0.28 -5.65
N GLY A 189 16.92 0.97 -4.51
CA GLY A 189 16.39 2.31 -4.32
C GLY A 189 17.05 3.35 -5.26
N ALA A 190 18.34 3.23 -5.51
CA ALA A 190 19.03 4.10 -6.47
C ALA A 190 18.48 3.90 -7.90
N ILE A 191 18.25 2.64 -8.31
CA ILE A 191 17.65 2.32 -9.61
C ILE A 191 16.20 2.83 -9.70
N LEU A 192 15.42 2.69 -8.63
CA LEU A 192 14.06 3.23 -8.55
C LEU A 192 14.03 4.75 -8.70
N ILE A 193 14.90 5.46 -7.97
CA ILE A 193 14.99 6.92 -8.06
C ILE A 193 15.43 7.33 -9.45
N PHE A 194 16.42 6.64 -10.03
CA PHE A 194 16.84 6.86 -11.41
C PHE A 194 15.65 6.72 -12.37
N MET A 195 14.90 5.64 -12.29
CA MET A 195 13.73 5.41 -13.14
C MET A 195 12.69 6.53 -13.00
N ALA A 196 12.28 6.85 -11.77
CA ALA A 196 11.27 7.87 -11.52
C ALA A 196 11.70 9.26 -12.03
N VAL A 197 12.95 9.66 -11.76
CA VAL A 197 13.51 10.94 -12.21
C VAL A 197 13.66 10.96 -13.73
N SER A 198 14.17 9.90 -14.34
CA SER A 198 14.40 9.85 -15.79
C SER A 198 13.10 9.88 -16.59
N ILE A 199 12.08 9.12 -16.20
CA ILE A 199 10.76 9.17 -16.84
C ILE A 199 10.12 10.54 -16.59
N GLY A 200 10.17 11.08 -15.35
CA GLY A 200 9.64 12.39 -15.04
C GLY A 200 10.27 13.51 -15.85
N ILE A 201 11.60 13.49 -16.01
CA ILE A 201 12.33 14.44 -16.86
C ILE A 201 11.97 14.23 -18.34
N GLY A 202 11.86 12.98 -18.80
CA GLY A 202 11.47 12.66 -20.16
C GLY A 202 10.16 13.30 -20.60
N LEU A 203 9.18 13.42 -19.67
CA LEU A 203 7.91 14.09 -19.97
C LEU A 203 8.05 15.59 -20.31
N PHE A 204 9.17 16.21 -19.96
CA PHE A 204 9.43 17.64 -20.28
C PHE A 204 10.27 17.82 -21.55
N PHE A 205 11.10 16.83 -21.91
CA PHE A 205 12.00 16.93 -23.07
C PHE A 205 11.39 16.43 -24.38
N PHE A 206 10.39 15.58 -24.31
CA PHE A 206 9.60 15.18 -25.47
C PHE A 206 8.34 16.07 -25.47
N ASP A 207 7.97 16.67 -26.58
CA ASP A 207 6.81 17.60 -26.73
C ASP A 207 5.44 16.96 -26.33
N TYR A 208 5.42 16.29 -25.20
CA TYR A 208 4.23 15.69 -24.63
C TYR A 208 3.36 16.74 -23.94
N SER A 209 2.16 16.91 -24.42
CA SER A 209 1.17 17.81 -23.82
C SER A 209 0.49 17.12 -22.64
N ILE A 210 1.05 17.28 -21.41
CA ILE A 210 0.36 16.80 -20.21
C ILE A 210 -0.94 17.59 -20.04
N PRO A 211 -2.11 16.90 -20.02
CA PRO A 211 -3.40 17.60 -19.98
C PRO A 211 -3.58 18.35 -18.66
N ASN A 212 -4.26 19.49 -18.74
CA ASN A 212 -4.67 20.23 -17.55
C ASN A 212 -5.90 19.57 -16.92
N LEU A 213 -6.12 19.88 -15.63
CA LEU A 213 -7.21 19.33 -14.85
C LEU A 213 -8.56 19.50 -15.55
N THR A 214 -9.27 18.39 -15.67
CA THR A 214 -10.70 18.31 -15.97
C THR A 214 -11.35 17.30 -15.01
N LEU A 215 -12.59 17.53 -14.66
CA LEU A 215 -13.40 16.60 -13.88
C LEU A 215 -14.19 15.62 -14.77
N SER A 216 -14.05 15.75 -16.08
CA SER A 216 -14.71 14.87 -17.04
C SER A 216 -14.15 13.45 -16.95
N ASN A 217 -15.03 12.48 -17.05
CA ASN A 217 -14.65 11.07 -17.21
C ASN A 217 -14.21 10.84 -18.66
N LEU A 218 -12.93 10.54 -18.87
CA LEU A 218 -12.36 10.28 -20.18
C LEU A 218 -12.13 8.78 -20.44
N HIS A 219 -12.66 7.90 -19.57
CA HIS A 219 -12.50 6.46 -19.70
C HIS A 219 -13.20 5.96 -20.96
N PRO A 220 -12.49 5.30 -21.92
CA PRO A 220 -13.07 4.89 -23.21
C PRO A 220 -14.24 3.91 -23.08
N GLY A 221 -14.26 3.11 -22.01
CA GLY A 221 -15.35 2.19 -21.69
C GLY A 221 -16.43 2.79 -20.78
N GLU A 222 -16.50 4.12 -20.65
CA GLU A 222 -17.48 4.84 -19.82
C GLU A 222 -17.59 4.33 -18.36
N MET A 223 -16.52 3.68 -17.88
CA MET A 223 -16.50 3.16 -16.51
C MET A 223 -16.64 4.29 -15.49
N PRO A 224 -17.50 4.18 -14.47
CA PRO A 224 -17.73 5.26 -13.52
C PRO A 224 -16.47 5.58 -12.71
N ILE A 225 -16.20 6.89 -12.52
CA ILE A 225 -15.10 7.36 -11.68
C ILE A 225 -15.26 6.80 -10.25
N TRP A 226 -16.46 6.91 -9.68
CA TRP A 226 -16.80 6.33 -8.37
C TRP A 226 -17.38 4.92 -8.52
N PRO A 227 -16.89 3.90 -7.82
CA PRO A 227 -15.70 3.86 -6.93
C PRO A 227 -14.42 3.41 -7.67
N LEU A 228 -14.50 3.16 -8.99
CA LEU A 228 -13.49 2.39 -9.72
C LEU A 228 -12.13 3.09 -9.79
N LEU A 229 -12.09 4.41 -10.03
CA LEU A 229 -10.81 5.15 -10.04
C LEU A 229 -10.08 5.00 -8.70
N MET A 230 -10.82 5.04 -7.57
CA MET A 230 -10.26 4.95 -6.23
C MET A 230 -9.63 3.58 -5.95
N VAL A 231 -10.19 2.52 -6.55
CA VAL A 231 -9.64 1.16 -6.43
C VAL A 231 -8.55 0.92 -7.46
N THR A 232 -8.70 1.43 -8.68
CA THR A 232 -7.68 1.30 -9.75
C THR A 232 -6.36 1.94 -9.34
N ILE A 233 -6.39 3.17 -8.79
CA ILE A 233 -5.21 3.81 -8.19
C ILE A 233 -5.26 3.61 -6.67
N SER A 234 -5.16 2.37 -6.23
CA SER A 234 -5.04 2.05 -4.82
C SER A 234 -3.64 2.38 -4.30
N CYS A 235 -2.63 1.76 -4.84
CA CYS A 235 -1.25 2.11 -4.54
C CYS A 235 -0.92 3.49 -5.17
N GLY A 236 -0.27 4.37 -4.42
CA GLY A 236 -0.01 5.75 -4.82
C GLY A 236 -1.05 6.76 -4.30
N ALA A 237 -2.24 6.29 -3.87
CA ALA A 237 -3.23 7.10 -3.16
C ALA A 237 -3.47 6.60 -1.74
N ILE A 238 -3.93 5.35 -1.58
CA ILE A 238 -4.04 4.65 -0.28
C ILE A 238 -4.05 3.15 -0.50
N SER A 239 -3.23 2.40 0.24
CA SER A 239 -3.09 0.96 0.11
C SER A 239 -3.10 0.25 1.47
N GLY A 240 -4.04 -0.65 1.67
CA GLY A 240 -4.14 -1.46 2.88
C GLY A 240 -2.99 -2.46 3.05
N PHE A 241 -2.39 -2.89 1.94
CA PHE A 241 -1.18 -3.71 1.95
C PHE A 241 -0.09 -3.10 2.84
N HIS A 242 0.06 -1.77 2.84
CA HIS A 242 1.07 -1.06 3.62
C HIS A 242 0.93 -1.31 5.13
N SER A 243 -0.28 -1.54 5.64
CA SER A 243 -0.49 -1.86 7.06
C SER A 243 0.13 -3.18 7.48
N THR A 244 0.39 -4.08 6.53
CA THR A 244 1.09 -5.33 6.77
C THR A 244 2.61 -5.20 6.67
N GLN A 245 3.11 -4.14 6.01
CA GLN A 245 4.54 -3.86 5.81
C GLN A 245 5.10 -2.94 6.88
N SER A 246 4.36 -1.90 7.25
CA SER A 246 4.79 -0.91 8.24
C SER A 246 5.21 -1.52 9.59
N PRO A 247 4.57 -2.58 10.13
CA PRO A 247 5.04 -3.26 11.34
C PRO A 247 6.45 -3.84 11.24
N ILE A 248 6.89 -4.25 10.04
CA ILE A 248 8.25 -4.75 9.81
C ILE A 248 9.26 -3.64 10.08
N LEU A 249 9.00 -2.43 9.56
CA LEU A 249 9.87 -1.29 9.75
C LEU A 249 9.72 -0.65 11.14
N ALA A 250 8.55 -0.73 11.77
CA ALA A 250 8.34 -0.28 13.15
C ALA A 250 9.30 -0.99 14.14
N ARG A 251 9.69 -2.22 13.83
CA ARG A 251 10.67 -3.02 14.61
C ARG A 251 12.11 -2.56 14.43
N THR A 252 12.37 -1.60 13.54
CA THR A 252 13.73 -1.15 13.21
C THR A 252 14.02 0.31 13.55
N LEU A 253 13.00 1.11 13.86
CA LEU A 253 13.15 2.51 14.16
C LEU A 253 13.88 2.73 15.50
N LYS A 254 14.80 3.67 15.51
CA LYS A 254 15.56 4.05 16.72
C LYS A 254 14.79 5.00 17.63
N LYS A 255 13.92 5.86 17.03
CA LYS A 255 13.16 6.88 17.73
C LYS A 255 11.78 7.07 17.11
N GLU A 256 10.80 7.51 17.90
CA GLU A 256 9.46 7.82 17.39
C GLU A 256 9.47 8.96 16.34
N SER A 257 10.37 9.95 16.50
CA SER A 257 10.51 11.08 15.56
C SER A 257 10.99 10.68 14.14
N GLU A 258 11.48 9.47 13.95
CA GLU A 258 11.82 8.95 12.63
C GLU A 258 10.57 8.51 11.84
N GLY A 259 9.46 8.22 12.52
CA GLY A 259 8.25 7.65 11.92
C GLY A 259 7.64 8.48 10.79
N ARG A 260 7.64 9.83 10.89
CA ARG A 260 7.14 10.69 9.81
C ARG A 260 7.97 10.54 8.54
N LYS A 261 9.29 10.43 8.64
CA LYS A 261 10.18 10.24 7.50
C LYS A 261 9.98 8.87 6.87
N VAL A 262 9.86 7.84 7.72
CA VAL A 262 9.82 6.44 7.28
C VAL A 262 8.45 6.07 6.71
N PHE A 263 7.35 6.39 7.41
CA PHE A 263 6.02 5.94 7.00
C PHE A 263 5.30 6.99 6.14
N TYR A 264 5.07 8.18 6.67
CA TYR A 264 4.39 9.24 5.93
C TYR A 264 5.17 9.65 4.68
N GLY A 265 6.51 9.81 4.82
CA GLY A 265 7.40 10.21 3.72
C GLY A 265 7.51 9.18 2.61
N ALA A 266 7.55 7.88 2.94
CA ALA A 266 7.58 6.82 1.92
C ALA A 266 6.29 6.83 1.08
N MET A 267 5.12 6.99 1.73
CA MET A 267 3.84 7.07 1.00
C MET A 267 3.76 8.28 0.07
N ILE A 268 4.26 9.44 0.49
CA ILE A 268 4.37 10.61 -0.40
C ILE A 268 5.32 10.32 -1.57
N GLY A 269 6.44 9.65 -1.34
CA GLY A 269 7.35 9.22 -2.41
C GLY A 269 6.67 8.29 -3.42
N GLU A 270 5.86 7.37 -2.94
CA GLU A 270 5.03 6.50 -3.78
C GLU A 270 4.00 7.29 -4.59
N GLY A 271 3.33 8.26 -3.96
CA GLY A 271 2.40 9.18 -4.64
C GLY A 271 3.06 9.98 -5.76
N VAL A 272 4.32 10.40 -5.58
CA VAL A 272 5.11 11.06 -6.65
C VAL A 272 5.37 10.10 -7.81
N ILE A 273 5.74 8.86 -7.53
CA ILE A 273 5.94 7.83 -8.58
C ILE A 273 4.63 7.61 -9.35
N ALA A 274 3.51 7.45 -8.63
CA ALA A 274 2.20 7.27 -9.26
C ALA A 274 1.80 8.47 -10.12
N MET A 275 2.11 9.69 -9.67
CA MET A 275 1.84 10.92 -10.43
C MET A 275 2.62 10.96 -11.75
N ILE A 276 3.89 10.57 -11.72
CA ILE A 276 4.75 10.50 -12.92
C ILE A 276 4.17 9.50 -13.92
N TRP A 277 3.81 8.29 -13.48
CA TRP A 277 3.29 7.25 -14.36
C TRP A 277 1.87 7.52 -14.84
N ALA A 278 1.02 8.16 -14.03
CA ALA A 278 -0.29 8.63 -14.49
C ALA A 278 -0.13 9.70 -15.61
N ALA A 279 0.78 10.65 -15.42
CA ALA A 279 1.09 11.64 -16.45
C ALA A 279 1.65 10.99 -17.72
N ALA A 280 2.60 10.06 -17.59
CA ALA A 280 3.16 9.34 -18.73
C ALA A 280 2.09 8.57 -19.50
N GLY A 281 1.20 7.84 -18.80
CA GLY A 281 0.09 7.12 -19.42
C GLY A 281 -0.90 8.04 -20.17
N MET A 282 -1.20 9.22 -19.61
CA MET A 282 -2.12 10.17 -20.23
C MET A 282 -1.56 10.83 -21.51
N THR A 283 -0.24 10.96 -21.59
CA THR A 283 0.37 11.82 -22.63
C THR A 283 1.07 11.05 -23.72
N PHE A 284 1.70 9.93 -23.41
CA PHE A 284 2.53 9.19 -24.38
C PHE A 284 1.75 8.69 -25.58
N PHE A 285 0.54 8.20 -25.39
CA PHE A 285 -0.30 7.65 -26.45
C PHE A 285 -1.20 8.71 -27.13
N GLY A 286 -1.17 9.96 -26.67
CA GLY A 286 -1.96 11.04 -27.24
C GLY A 286 -3.45 11.05 -26.92
N SER A 287 -4.03 9.91 -26.50
CA SER A 287 -5.43 9.81 -26.06
C SER A 287 -5.66 8.61 -25.14
N THR A 288 -6.74 8.66 -24.33
CA THR A 288 -7.15 7.54 -23.47
C THR A 288 -7.58 6.31 -24.29
N GLY A 289 -8.14 6.50 -25.48
CA GLY A 289 -8.48 5.39 -26.38
C GLY A 289 -7.26 4.65 -26.92
N ALA A 290 -6.19 5.38 -27.29
CA ALA A 290 -4.93 4.78 -27.72
C ALA A 290 -4.22 4.06 -26.56
N LEU A 291 -4.23 4.65 -25.35
CA LEU A 291 -3.75 3.98 -24.14
C LEU A 291 -4.53 2.68 -23.86
N GLN A 292 -5.86 2.69 -24.00
CA GLN A 292 -6.67 1.47 -23.83
C GLN A 292 -6.29 0.39 -24.85
N THR A 293 -6.03 0.78 -26.09
CA THR A 293 -5.57 -0.16 -27.15
C THR A 293 -4.22 -0.76 -26.79
N ALA A 294 -3.27 0.04 -26.32
CA ALA A 294 -1.96 -0.44 -25.89
C ALA A 294 -2.06 -1.38 -24.67
N LEU A 295 -2.92 -1.04 -23.69
CA LEU A 295 -3.21 -1.91 -22.53
C LEU A 295 -3.83 -3.24 -22.94
N ASN A 296 -4.74 -3.25 -23.92
CA ASN A 296 -5.34 -4.48 -24.43
C ASN A 296 -4.33 -5.35 -25.19
N ALA A 297 -3.35 -4.76 -25.83
CA ALA A 297 -2.34 -5.47 -26.62
C ALA A 297 -1.21 -6.07 -25.75
N GLY A 298 -0.68 -5.32 -24.80
CA GLY A 298 0.51 -5.70 -24.02
C GLY A 298 0.35 -5.65 -22.50
N GLY A 299 -0.83 -5.33 -22.01
CA GLY A 299 -1.07 -5.07 -20.60
C GLY A 299 -0.29 -3.87 -20.06
N PRO A 300 -0.36 -3.62 -18.75
CA PRO A 300 0.41 -2.53 -18.14
C PRO A 300 1.93 -2.69 -18.30
N ALA A 301 2.43 -3.93 -18.35
CA ALA A 301 3.86 -4.21 -18.54
C ALA A 301 4.33 -3.81 -19.94
N GLY A 302 3.52 -4.09 -20.98
CA GLY A 302 3.80 -3.66 -22.35
C GLY A 302 3.85 -2.14 -22.48
N VAL A 303 2.87 -1.45 -21.89
CA VAL A 303 2.83 0.04 -21.85
C VAL A 303 4.07 0.63 -21.17
N VAL A 304 4.46 0.08 -20.03
CA VAL A 304 5.68 0.48 -19.32
C VAL A 304 6.93 0.30 -20.16
N ASN A 305 7.04 -0.85 -20.83
CA ASN A 305 8.18 -1.16 -21.69
C ASN A 305 8.26 -0.15 -22.86
N GLU A 306 7.15 0.10 -23.53
CA GLU A 306 7.06 1.03 -24.66
C GLU A 306 7.41 2.47 -24.25
N ILE A 307 6.83 2.98 -23.16
CA ILE A 307 7.15 4.31 -22.62
C ILE A 307 8.65 4.40 -22.26
N SER A 308 9.19 3.41 -21.56
CA SER A 308 10.57 3.45 -21.07
C SER A 308 11.59 3.42 -22.19
N LEU A 309 11.42 2.51 -23.17
CA LEU A 309 12.35 2.38 -24.30
C LEU A 309 12.28 3.58 -25.23
N THR A 310 11.09 4.10 -25.51
CA THR A 310 10.91 5.26 -26.40
C THR A 310 11.43 6.53 -25.76
N THR A 311 11.16 6.74 -24.46
CA THR A 311 11.55 7.95 -23.75
C THR A 311 13.05 8.00 -23.42
N LEU A 312 13.67 6.88 -23.08
CA LEU A 312 15.05 6.83 -22.56
C LEU A 312 16.04 6.13 -23.51
N GLY A 313 15.58 5.68 -24.67
CA GLY A 313 16.37 4.85 -25.57
C GLY A 313 16.64 3.45 -25.00
N THR A 314 17.37 2.62 -25.72
CA THR A 314 17.55 1.21 -25.34
C THR A 314 18.24 1.05 -23.98
N PHE A 315 19.36 1.72 -23.74
CA PHE A 315 20.10 1.57 -22.48
C PHE A 315 19.34 2.13 -21.29
N GLY A 316 18.86 3.38 -21.37
CA GLY A 316 18.11 4.02 -20.30
C GLY A 316 16.77 3.31 -20.03
N GLY A 317 16.11 2.86 -21.10
CA GLY A 317 14.84 2.11 -20.99
C GLY A 317 15.02 0.76 -20.30
N ILE A 318 16.03 -0.01 -20.63
CA ILE A 318 16.33 -1.28 -19.94
C ILE A 318 16.61 -1.02 -18.44
N LEU A 319 17.41 0.01 -18.13
CA LEU A 319 17.71 0.36 -16.74
C LEU A 319 16.44 0.78 -15.97
N ALA A 320 15.54 1.54 -16.61
CA ALA A 320 14.24 1.90 -16.04
C ALA A 320 13.36 0.66 -15.81
N ILE A 321 13.30 -0.26 -16.77
CA ILE A 321 12.54 -1.52 -16.65
C ILE A 321 13.10 -2.37 -15.50
N LEU A 322 14.41 -2.45 -15.33
CA LEU A 322 15.00 -3.13 -14.19
C LEU A 322 14.59 -2.49 -12.85
N GLY A 323 14.48 -1.15 -12.80
CA GLY A 323 13.92 -0.46 -11.63
C GLY A 323 12.49 -0.88 -11.31
N ILE A 324 11.67 -1.07 -12.35
CA ILE A 324 10.29 -1.51 -12.20
C ILE A 324 10.19 -3.00 -11.81
N VAL A 325 11.08 -3.85 -12.32
CA VAL A 325 11.17 -5.27 -11.96
C VAL A 325 11.53 -5.45 -10.48
N VAL A 326 12.39 -4.61 -9.96
CA VAL A 326 12.85 -4.68 -8.56
C VAL A 326 11.72 -4.43 -7.57
N LEU A 327 10.81 -3.49 -7.85
CA LEU A 327 9.73 -3.11 -6.94
C LEU A 327 8.85 -4.28 -6.51
N PRO A 328 8.21 -5.04 -7.43
CA PRO A 328 7.39 -6.17 -7.03
C PRO A 328 8.20 -7.29 -6.38
N ILE A 329 9.48 -7.45 -6.73
CA ILE A 329 10.34 -8.45 -6.09
C ILE A 329 10.57 -8.10 -4.61
N THR A 330 10.88 -6.85 -4.30
CA THR A 330 11.07 -6.40 -2.90
C THR A 330 9.78 -6.44 -2.10
N THR A 331 8.67 -6.08 -2.72
CA THR A 331 7.35 -6.14 -2.09
C THR A 331 6.89 -7.58 -1.88
N GLY A 332 7.14 -8.48 -2.84
CA GLY A 332 6.76 -9.90 -2.78
C GLY A 332 7.47 -10.65 -1.65
N ASP A 333 8.76 -10.39 -1.42
CA ASP A 333 9.50 -11.04 -0.34
C ASP A 333 8.97 -10.62 1.04
N THR A 334 8.64 -9.36 1.22
CA THR A 334 8.06 -8.84 2.46
C THR A 334 6.59 -9.24 2.63
N ALA A 335 5.83 -9.43 1.55
CA ALA A 335 4.49 -10.00 1.59
C ALA A 335 4.50 -11.44 2.15
N LEU A 336 5.37 -12.31 1.63
CA LEU A 336 5.54 -13.67 2.15
C LEU A 336 6.02 -13.66 3.60
N ARG A 337 6.95 -12.78 3.95
CA ARG A 337 7.44 -12.61 5.33
C ARG A 337 6.31 -12.18 6.28
N SER A 338 5.53 -11.18 5.91
CA SER A 338 4.42 -10.67 6.70
C SER A 338 3.33 -11.74 6.91
N SER A 339 2.95 -12.46 5.84
CA SER A 339 2.01 -13.59 5.92
C SER A 339 2.47 -14.64 6.91
N ARG A 340 3.73 -15.03 6.83
CA ARG A 340 4.33 -16.00 7.75
C ARG A 340 4.27 -15.52 9.19
N MET A 341 4.53 -14.23 9.44
CA MET A 341 4.48 -13.65 10.78
C MET A 341 3.04 -13.62 11.32
N MET A 342 2.07 -13.21 10.50
CA MET A 342 0.65 -13.22 10.87
C MET A 342 0.15 -14.65 11.15
N LEU A 343 0.55 -15.63 10.32
CA LEU A 343 0.21 -17.03 10.53
C LEU A 343 0.83 -17.58 11.82
N ALA A 344 2.09 -17.23 12.13
CA ALA A 344 2.76 -17.62 13.37
C ALA A 344 2.05 -17.04 14.60
N GLU A 345 1.65 -15.76 14.58
CA GLU A 345 0.89 -15.12 15.64
C GLU A 345 -0.47 -15.79 15.83
N LEU A 346 -1.20 -16.06 14.74
CA LEU A 346 -2.50 -16.74 14.77
C LEU A 346 -2.38 -18.15 15.39
N LEU A 347 -1.43 -18.95 14.91
CA LEU A 347 -1.24 -20.32 15.41
C LEU A 347 -0.78 -20.32 16.88
N THR A 348 0.07 -19.38 17.29
CA THR A 348 0.48 -19.24 18.69
C THR A 348 -0.73 -18.97 19.59
N GLN A 349 -1.66 -18.12 19.16
CA GLN A 349 -2.87 -17.80 19.92
C GLN A 349 -3.83 -19.00 20.03
N ILE A 350 -4.05 -19.72 18.91
CA ILE A 350 -4.97 -20.86 18.86
C ILE A 350 -4.40 -22.06 19.62
N THR A 351 -3.13 -22.39 19.37
CA THR A 351 -2.54 -23.64 19.89
C THR A 351 -1.83 -23.46 21.23
N LYS A 352 -1.62 -22.21 21.67
CA LYS A 352 -0.80 -21.84 22.86
C LYS A 352 0.66 -22.31 22.78
N LYS A 353 1.13 -22.72 21.58
CA LYS A 353 2.51 -23.15 21.34
C LYS A 353 3.29 -22.04 20.69
N ASP A 354 4.57 -21.87 21.04
CA ASP A 354 5.45 -20.88 20.44
C ASP A 354 5.93 -21.31 19.05
N PHE A 355 5.74 -20.44 18.05
CA PHE A 355 6.18 -20.62 16.66
C PHE A 355 7.35 -19.71 16.26
N LYS A 356 8.07 -19.11 17.23
CA LYS A 356 9.15 -18.15 16.96
C LYS A 356 10.48 -18.76 16.51
N GLY A 357 10.66 -20.09 16.57
CA GLY A 357 11.93 -20.75 16.17
C GLY A 357 12.18 -20.70 14.65
N LYS A 358 13.44 -20.46 14.20
CA LYS A 358 13.81 -20.37 12.78
C LYS A 358 13.28 -21.52 11.92
N GLY A 359 13.39 -22.77 12.39
CA GLY A 359 12.89 -23.93 11.66
C GLY A 359 11.36 -23.96 11.55
N LYS A 360 10.65 -23.59 12.63
CA LYS A 360 9.18 -23.51 12.62
C LYS A 360 8.70 -22.39 11.68
N LEU A 361 9.37 -21.25 11.70
CA LEU A 361 9.07 -20.14 10.80
C LEU A 361 9.31 -20.51 9.34
N ALA A 362 10.36 -21.27 9.03
CA ALA A 362 10.62 -21.75 7.68
C ALA A 362 9.52 -22.73 7.21
N LEU A 363 9.01 -23.58 8.09
CA LEU A 363 7.93 -24.52 7.75
C LEU A 363 6.61 -23.79 7.45
N LEU A 364 6.33 -22.67 8.13
CA LEU A 364 5.11 -21.89 7.94
C LEU A 364 5.06 -21.15 6.57
N ILE A 365 6.18 -21.09 5.83
CA ILE A 365 6.16 -20.51 4.47
C ILE A 365 5.47 -21.43 3.46
N ILE A 366 5.50 -22.76 3.67
CA ILE A 366 4.99 -23.74 2.70
C ILE A 366 3.50 -23.54 2.39
N PRO A 367 2.59 -23.48 3.39
CA PRO A 367 1.16 -23.28 3.13
C PRO A 367 0.82 -21.92 2.54
N ILE A 368 1.75 -20.96 2.52
CA ILE A 368 1.60 -19.63 1.92
C ILE A 368 2.19 -19.63 0.51
N ALA A 369 3.40 -20.13 0.35
CA ALA A 369 4.13 -20.10 -0.90
C ALA A 369 3.52 -21.04 -1.96
N GLY A 370 3.02 -22.22 -1.57
CA GLY A 370 2.38 -23.14 -2.52
C GLY A 370 1.19 -22.52 -3.28
N PRO A 371 0.17 -21.99 -2.58
CA PRO A 371 -0.91 -21.27 -3.24
C PRO A 371 -0.43 -20.03 -4.03
N ALA A 372 0.55 -19.27 -3.54
CA ALA A 372 1.09 -18.11 -4.26
C ALA A 372 1.74 -18.52 -5.59
N LEU A 373 2.51 -19.62 -5.62
CA LEU A 373 3.09 -20.15 -6.86
C LEU A 373 2.02 -20.59 -7.86
N TYR A 374 1.02 -21.33 -7.41
CA TYR A 374 -0.09 -21.73 -8.28
C TYR A 374 -0.81 -20.51 -8.86
N LEU A 375 -1.17 -19.54 -8.01
CA LEU A 375 -1.86 -18.33 -8.44
C LEU A 375 -1.01 -17.47 -9.38
N SER A 376 0.32 -17.47 -9.27
CA SER A 376 1.20 -16.72 -10.18
C SER A 376 1.19 -17.21 -11.64
N THR A 377 0.60 -18.38 -11.90
CA THR A 377 0.37 -18.90 -13.27
C THR A 377 -0.95 -18.44 -13.87
N ILE A 378 -1.83 -17.79 -13.09
CA ILE A 378 -3.11 -17.27 -13.54
C ILE A 378 -2.89 -15.87 -14.16
N ASP A 379 -3.83 -15.45 -15.03
CA ASP A 379 -3.79 -14.14 -15.67
C ASP A 379 -3.62 -13.00 -14.64
N TYR A 380 -2.66 -12.12 -14.91
CA TYR A 380 -2.30 -11.03 -13.99
C TYR A 380 -3.47 -10.06 -13.77
N SER A 381 -4.24 -9.72 -14.80
CA SER A 381 -5.34 -8.77 -14.69
C SER A 381 -6.47 -9.30 -13.82
N PHE A 382 -6.69 -10.63 -13.85
CA PHE A 382 -7.63 -11.29 -12.96
C PHE A 382 -7.16 -11.19 -11.49
N LEU A 383 -5.91 -11.55 -11.21
CA LEU A 383 -5.35 -11.46 -9.86
C LEU A 383 -5.37 -10.03 -9.33
N TRP A 384 -5.03 -9.06 -10.19
CA TRP A 384 -4.92 -7.66 -9.81
C TRP A 384 -6.24 -7.06 -9.32
N ARG A 385 -7.38 -7.46 -9.90
CA ARG A 385 -8.70 -7.03 -9.43
C ARG A 385 -8.97 -7.47 -7.99
N TYR A 386 -8.69 -8.73 -7.65
CA TYR A 386 -8.84 -9.23 -6.29
C TYR A 386 -7.84 -8.57 -5.32
N VAL A 387 -6.61 -8.34 -5.75
CA VAL A 387 -5.62 -7.57 -4.98
C VAL A 387 -6.17 -6.18 -4.68
N GLY A 388 -6.64 -5.44 -5.69
CA GLY A 388 -7.17 -4.09 -5.55
C GLY A 388 -8.34 -4.02 -4.56
N GLY A 389 -9.37 -4.85 -4.74
CA GLY A 389 -10.54 -4.87 -3.88
C GLY A 389 -10.22 -5.25 -2.44
N SER A 390 -9.46 -6.34 -2.22
CA SER A 390 -9.06 -6.80 -0.88
C SER A 390 -8.16 -5.79 -0.17
N ASN A 391 -7.26 -5.16 -0.92
CA ASN A 391 -6.37 -4.12 -0.44
C ASN A 391 -7.12 -2.94 0.18
N GLN A 392 -8.20 -2.49 -0.47
CA GLN A 392 -8.99 -1.36 0.02
C GLN A 392 -9.82 -1.71 1.28
N ILE A 393 -10.27 -2.97 1.44
CA ILE A 393 -10.87 -3.43 2.71
C ILE A 393 -9.89 -3.24 3.86
N VAL A 394 -8.66 -3.73 3.68
CA VAL A 394 -7.60 -3.64 4.71
C VAL A 394 -7.28 -2.18 5.03
N ALA A 395 -7.23 -1.29 4.01
CA ALA A 395 -7.02 0.14 4.21
C ALA A 395 -8.12 0.78 5.08
N ALA A 396 -9.38 0.50 4.79
CA ALA A 396 -10.51 1.01 5.58
C ALA A 396 -10.44 0.52 7.04
N VAL A 397 -10.17 -0.76 7.26
CA VAL A 397 -10.06 -1.34 8.61
C VAL A 397 -8.89 -0.72 9.38
N MET A 398 -7.74 -0.47 8.74
CA MET A 398 -6.60 0.19 9.40
C MET A 398 -6.93 1.64 9.79
N LEU A 399 -7.57 2.40 8.92
CA LEU A 399 -7.99 3.78 9.24
C LEU A 399 -8.98 3.81 10.41
N TRP A 400 -9.94 2.88 10.48
CA TRP A 400 -10.84 2.74 11.64
C TRP A 400 -10.09 2.33 12.90
N THR A 401 -9.08 1.47 12.79
CA THR A 401 -8.22 1.08 13.92
C THR A 401 -7.46 2.29 14.46
N ALA A 402 -6.90 3.10 13.56
CA ALA A 402 -6.22 4.35 13.92
C ALA A 402 -7.18 5.40 14.53
N ALA A 403 -8.39 5.53 14.00
CA ALA A 403 -9.42 6.40 14.55
C ALA A 403 -9.78 6.00 15.99
N MET A 404 -9.98 4.70 16.25
CA MET A 404 -10.26 4.18 17.58
C MET A 404 -9.05 4.28 18.52
N TYR A 405 -7.82 4.14 18.01
CA TYR A 405 -6.61 4.41 18.78
C TYR A 405 -6.58 5.87 19.27
N LEU A 406 -6.82 6.82 18.36
CA LEU A 406 -6.83 8.25 18.70
C LEU A 406 -7.96 8.59 19.66
N LEU A 407 -9.18 8.05 19.43
CA LEU A 407 -10.34 8.26 20.29
C LEU A 407 -10.06 7.78 21.72
N LYS A 408 -9.57 6.55 21.90
CA LYS A 408 -9.27 5.98 23.22
C LYS A 408 -8.14 6.72 23.96
N ASN A 409 -7.30 7.45 23.23
CA ASN A 409 -6.24 8.27 23.80
C ASN A 409 -6.61 9.76 23.89
N ASN A 410 -7.88 10.14 23.79
CA ASN A 410 -8.37 11.52 23.83
C ASN A 410 -7.68 12.46 22.83
N LYS A 411 -7.34 11.94 21.64
CA LYS A 411 -6.66 12.70 20.58
C LYS A 411 -7.61 13.01 19.43
N PHE A 412 -7.22 13.96 18.56
CA PHE A 412 -8.00 14.40 17.41
C PHE A 412 -8.13 13.28 16.37
N HIS A 413 -9.19 12.49 16.46
CA HIS A 413 -9.40 11.29 15.66
C HIS A 413 -9.88 11.58 14.22
N TRP A 414 -10.38 12.80 13.92
CA TRP A 414 -10.96 13.13 12.61
C TRP A 414 -10.01 12.96 11.44
N ILE A 415 -8.70 13.12 11.67
CA ILE A 415 -7.68 12.86 10.63
C ILE A 415 -7.67 11.42 10.11
N CYS A 416 -8.18 10.46 10.89
CA CYS A 416 -8.36 9.08 10.49
C CYS A 416 -9.83 8.73 10.20
N SER A 417 -10.79 9.30 10.98
CA SER A 417 -12.22 8.96 10.84
C SER A 417 -12.81 9.44 9.52
N ILE A 418 -12.41 10.64 9.03
CA ILE A 418 -12.91 11.15 7.76
C ILE A 418 -12.45 10.26 6.60
N PRO A 419 -11.15 9.99 6.41
CA PRO A 419 -10.71 9.07 5.37
C PRO A 419 -11.23 7.64 5.57
N ALA A 420 -11.45 7.18 6.82
CA ALA A 420 -12.05 5.87 7.08
C ALA A 420 -13.51 5.79 6.57
N LEU A 421 -14.30 6.84 6.80
CA LEU A 421 -15.66 6.95 6.27
C LEU A 421 -15.65 6.98 4.73
N PHE A 422 -14.77 7.76 4.13
CA PHE A 422 -14.63 7.82 2.67
C PHE A 422 -14.28 6.44 2.11
N MET A 423 -13.27 5.76 2.67
CA MET A 423 -12.87 4.43 2.21
C MET A 423 -13.94 3.37 2.46
N THR A 424 -14.74 3.49 3.52
CA THR A 424 -15.88 2.60 3.74
C THR A 424 -16.89 2.73 2.59
N ALA A 425 -17.21 3.94 2.15
CA ALA A 425 -18.10 4.16 1.01
C ALA A 425 -17.51 3.61 -0.31
N VAL A 426 -16.22 3.85 -0.56
CA VAL A 426 -15.52 3.30 -1.73
C VAL A 426 -15.61 1.78 -1.76
N VAL A 427 -15.17 1.13 -0.68
CA VAL A 427 -15.06 -0.33 -0.59
C VAL A 427 -16.43 -1.00 -0.69
N SER A 428 -17.42 -0.51 0.04
CA SER A 428 -18.76 -1.11 0.01
C SER A 428 -19.41 -0.98 -1.36
N THR A 429 -19.34 0.20 -1.99
CA THR A 429 -19.86 0.37 -3.36
C THR A 429 -19.12 -0.51 -4.36
N TYR A 430 -17.80 -0.60 -4.26
CA TYR A 430 -16.97 -1.40 -5.16
C TYR A 430 -17.36 -2.87 -5.13
N TRP A 431 -17.43 -3.49 -3.96
CA TRP A 431 -17.72 -4.92 -3.85
C TRP A 431 -19.13 -5.30 -4.30
N PHE A 432 -20.10 -4.38 -4.22
CA PHE A 432 -21.40 -4.62 -4.82
C PHE A 432 -21.39 -4.47 -6.34
N TYR A 433 -20.61 -3.54 -6.87
CA TYR A 433 -20.58 -3.22 -8.30
C TYR A 433 -19.65 -4.12 -9.11
N ALA A 434 -18.46 -4.41 -8.60
CA ALA A 434 -17.38 -5.07 -9.35
C ALA A 434 -17.72 -6.53 -9.71
N PRO A 435 -17.28 -7.01 -10.90
CA PRO A 435 -17.50 -8.41 -11.34
C PRO A 435 -16.89 -9.45 -10.41
N GLU A 436 -15.80 -9.16 -9.74
CA GLU A 436 -15.16 -10.00 -8.73
C GLU A 436 -15.90 -10.02 -7.39
N GLY A 437 -16.86 -9.16 -7.18
CA GLY A 437 -17.75 -9.09 -6.03
C GLY A 437 -19.15 -9.62 -6.36
N PHE A 438 -20.17 -8.81 -6.10
CA PHE A 438 -21.57 -9.21 -6.32
C PHE A 438 -22.09 -8.91 -7.73
N ASN A 439 -21.35 -8.13 -8.54
CA ASN A 439 -21.69 -7.77 -9.92
C ASN A 439 -23.12 -7.22 -10.08
N LEU A 440 -23.54 -6.34 -9.17
CA LEU A 440 -24.85 -5.72 -9.21
C LEU A 440 -24.85 -4.47 -10.10
N SER A 441 -26.02 -4.01 -10.50
CA SER A 441 -26.13 -2.75 -11.23
C SER A 441 -25.60 -1.58 -10.42
N TYR A 442 -25.06 -0.55 -11.09
CA TYR A 442 -24.41 0.59 -10.44
C TYR A 442 -25.32 1.30 -9.42
N GLY A 443 -26.60 1.53 -9.77
CA GLY A 443 -27.56 2.17 -8.86
C GLY A 443 -27.83 1.36 -7.59
N ILE A 444 -28.00 0.03 -7.71
CA ILE A 444 -28.18 -0.86 -6.55
C ILE A 444 -26.92 -0.84 -5.69
N SER A 445 -25.76 -0.89 -6.31
CA SER A 445 -24.46 -0.88 -5.61
C SER A 445 -24.24 0.41 -4.80
N LEU A 446 -24.65 1.56 -5.33
CA LEU A 446 -24.63 2.84 -4.61
C LEU A 446 -25.53 2.81 -3.38
N ILE A 447 -26.77 2.31 -3.52
CA ILE A 447 -27.74 2.24 -2.42
C ILE A 447 -27.22 1.31 -1.31
N LEU A 448 -26.79 0.09 -1.67
CA LEU A 448 -26.26 -0.86 -0.69
C LEU A 448 -24.96 -0.37 -0.04
N GLY A 449 -24.08 0.26 -0.82
CA GLY A 449 -22.89 0.90 -0.31
C GLY A 449 -23.20 2.00 0.70
N MET A 450 -24.22 2.83 0.43
CA MET A 450 -24.69 3.87 1.35
C MET A 450 -25.27 3.27 2.64
N VAL A 451 -26.02 2.16 2.56
CA VAL A 451 -26.57 1.48 3.74
C VAL A 451 -25.43 0.99 4.66
N ILE A 452 -24.38 0.35 4.09
CA ILE A 452 -23.21 -0.06 4.88
C ILE A 452 -22.50 1.14 5.47
N TRP A 453 -22.29 2.19 4.69
CA TRP A 453 -21.67 3.42 5.15
C TRP A 453 -22.42 4.04 6.35
N LEU A 454 -23.75 4.14 6.28
CA LEU A 454 -24.58 4.62 7.38
C LEU A 454 -24.50 3.72 8.62
N ALA A 455 -24.47 2.39 8.43
CA ALA A 455 -24.33 1.45 9.54
C ALA A 455 -22.99 1.62 10.26
N VAL A 456 -21.88 1.79 9.52
CA VAL A 456 -20.55 2.02 10.08
C VAL A 456 -20.46 3.41 10.73
N LEU A 457 -21.06 4.43 10.14
CA LEU A 457 -21.17 5.76 10.76
C LEU A 457 -21.94 5.69 12.09
N ALA A 458 -23.09 5.04 12.13
CA ALA A 458 -23.89 4.86 13.35
C ALA A 458 -23.11 4.08 14.43
N TRP A 459 -22.37 3.01 14.04
CA TRP A 459 -21.47 2.31 14.94
C TRP A 459 -20.41 3.25 15.53
N PHE A 460 -19.77 4.07 14.70
CA PHE A 460 -18.72 4.99 15.16
C PHE A 460 -19.26 6.09 16.08
N VAL A 461 -20.41 6.67 15.74
CA VAL A 461 -21.11 7.65 16.61
C VAL A 461 -21.44 7.03 17.98
N ARG A 462 -21.89 5.75 18.00
CA ARG A 462 -22.10 5.03 19.28
C ARG A 462 -20.80 4.88 20.09
N GLN A 463 -19.63 4.66 19.43
CA GLN A 463 -18.35 4.62 20.15
C GLN A 463 -17.98 5.98 20.72
N LEU A 464 -18.24 7.08 19.99
CA LEU A 464 -18.03 8.45 20.48
C LEU A 464 -18.86 8.76 21.73
N ILE A 465 -20.16 8.38 21.70
CA ILE A 465 -21.06 8.59 22.84
C ILE A 465 -20.60 7.78 24.06
N LYS A 466 -20.26 6.50 23.86
CA LYS A 466 -19.74 5.65 24.95
C LYS A 466 -18.48 6.21 25.58
N HIS A 467 -17.54 6.70 24.74
CA HIS A 467 -16.29 7.25 25.23
C HIS A 467 -16.49 8.52 26.07
N LYS A 468 -17.38 9.42 25.62
CA LYS A 468 -17.76 10.63 26.38
C LYS A 468 -18.45 10.30 27.70
N ALA A 469 -19.35 9.31 27.72
CA ALA A 469 -20.07 8.89 28.92
C ALA A 469 -19.09 8.30 29.97
N ALA A 470 -18.10 7.53 29.54
CA ALA A 470 -17.08 6.98 30.44
C ALA A 470 -16.21 8.10 31.07
N GLY A 471 -15.77 9.10 30.31
CA GLY A 471 -14.99 10.22 30.82
C GLY A 471 -15.78 11.09 31.82
N ASN A 472 -17.09 11.29 31.60
CA ASN A 472 -17.94 12.05 32.53
C ASN A 472 -18.12 11.35 33.88
N ASN A 473 -18.13 10.01 33.91
CA ASN A 473 -18.25 9.26 35.17
C ASN A 473 -16.95 9.34 36.01
N GLU A 474 -15.78 9.25 35.38
CA GLU A 474 -14.49 9.43 36.09
C GLU A 474 -14.37 10.84 36.69
N ASP A 475 -14.79 11.88 35.97
CA ASP A 475 -14.79 13.28 36.51
C ASP A 475 -15.80 13.51 37.64
N SER A 476 -16.91 12.75 37.68
CA SER A 476 -17.90 12.82 38.74
C SER A 476 -17.41 12.16 40.04
N ASP A 477 -16.72 11.00 39.88
CA ASP A 477 -16.17 10.27 41.03
C ASP A 477 -14.98 11.01 41.68
N VAL A 478 -14.15 11.73 40.89
CA VAL A 478 -13.06 12.59 41.40
C VAL A 478 -13.58 13.84 42.11
N LYS A 479 -14.80 14.33 41.79
CA LYS A 479 -15.42 15.48 42.45
C LYS A 479 -16.24 15.10 43.68
N ALA A 480 -16.53 13.81 43.88
CA ALA A 480 -17.32 13.29 44.99
C ALA A 480 -16.45 12.69 46.13
N GLY A 481 -15.13 12.58 45.98
CA GLY A 481 -14.17 12.17 46.99
C GLY A 481 -13.25 13.32 47.41
#